data_4747d319deaf814d90eecb6a076237d9
#
_entry.id   4747d319deaf814d90eecb6a076237d9
#
_cell.length_a   1.000
_cell.length_b   1.000
_cell.length_c   1.000
_cell.angle_alpha   90.00
_cell.angle_beta   90.00
_cell.angle_gamma   90.00
#
_symmetry.space_group_name_H-M   'P 1'
#
loop_
_entity.id
_entity.type
_entity.pdbx_description
1 polymer ?
#
loop_
_entity_poly.entity_id
_entity_poly.type
_entity_poly.pdbx_seq_one_letter_code
_entity_poly.pdbx_strand_id
1 'polypeptide(L)'
;MNGNSQRKNYTWVIILAVLLVIIGGVIIYFVKFRNNDTPNDEIETKDNNKYLAYRLAGNSLEDFDLYFLQLENEKKNMLYSPLSIKYALGMLEEGAEGETKDQISNIIGTYSPKKYANSANMSFANALFIRDSFKDSILSSYIDILTDKYSAEVMFDSFNTPDTLNEWVSNNTFKLINDLIDKDGFDRADFVLVNALAIDMEWVNIFQLANYQDWGVSFKYENFASEGMAGLKSPTDSHKLDFNGTSVKSLKVDAVANKYDIVNVLGEDNIRQNISTKYEEFINSDFYRENCMDGNTTDTATFVDNYVKILNQQYKQFFRSTDFYYYNDDNVKVFAKDLKEYDGTTLQYVGIMPRNVSLDEYIKNIKSSDVNALINNLKPVEYDSFKEGVITEVYGSIPLFKFDYELNLINDLSKLGITNVFDEKKADLSKLSSYKPNVYITDARHKANIEFSNSGIKAAAATSLSGGAGAGGSCVFDYRYDVPVKKIDLTFDNPYMFIIRDKNTGEVWFTGTVYEPELYSE
;
A
#
# COMPACT_ATOMS: atom_id res chain seq x y z
N MET A 1 20.69 47.32 -60.80
CA MET A 1 19.41 46.57 -60.78
C MET A 1 19.56 45.39 -59.83
N ASN A 2 19.10 45.61 -58.59
CA ASN A 2 19.21 44.60 -57.53
C ASN A 2 17.90 43.82 -57.47
N GLY A 3 18.00 42.51 -57.76
CA GLY A 3 16.91 41.57 -57.56
C GLY A 3 17.03 40.81 -56.26
N ASN A 4 16.25 41.23 -55.26
CA ASN A 4 16.19 40.57 -53.97
C ASN A 4 15.16 39.43 -54.06
N SER A 5 15.63 38.19 -54.10
CA SER A 5 14.82 36.96 -54.03
C SER A 5 14.50 36.66 -52.56
N GLN A 6 13.28 36.98 -52.11
CA GLN A 6 12.77 36.52 -50.83
C GLN A 6 12.49 35.03 -50.87
N ARG A 7 13.30 34.22 -50.16
CA ARG A 7 12.97 32.81 -49.83
C ARG A 7 11.80 32.78 -48.83
N LYS A 8 10.62 32.43 -49.32
CA LYS A 8 9.46 32.14 -48.46
C LYS A 8 9.78 30.89 -47.62
N ASN A 9 9.71 31.05 -46.32
CA ASN A 9 9.99 30.00 -45.35
C ASN A 9 8.78 29.06 -45.23
N TYR A 10 8.82 27.89 -45.89
CA TYR A 10 7.72 26.91 -45.92
C TYR A 10 7.70 25.96 -44.73
N THR A 11 8.53 26.20 -43.71
CA THR A 11 8.66 25.35 -42.52
C THR A 11 7.31 25.20 -41.78
N TRP A 12 6.52 26.26 -41.67
CA TRP A 12 5.20 26.22 -41.03
C TRP A 12 4.17 25.41 -41.81
N VAL A 13 4.24 25.38 -43.11
CA VAL A 13 3.35 24.58 -43.97
C VAL A 13 3.64 23.10 -43.81
N ILE A 14 4.91 22.72 -43.66
CA ILE A 14 5.32 21.35 -43.44
C ILE A 14 4.88 20.86 -42.05
N ILE A 15 5.04 21.70 -41.02
CA ILE A 15 4.57 21.36 -39.65
C ILE A 15 3.06 21.16 -39.59
N LEU A 16 2.30 22.04 -40.27
CA LEU A 16 0.84 21.92 -40.33
C LEU A 16 0.40 20.65 -41.09
N ALA A 17 1.09 20.29 -42.17
CA ALA A 17 0.82 19.08 -42.93
C ALA A 17 1.11 17.82 -42.13
N VAL A 18 2.19 17.78 -41.36
CA VAL A 18 2.53 16.66 -40.47
C VAL A 18 1.50 16.52 -39.33
N LEU A 19 1.06 17.64 -38.74
CA LEU A 19 0.02 17.62 -37.70
C LEU A 19 -1.33 17.11 -38.25
N LEU A 20 -1.72 17.52 -39.47
CA LEU A 20 -2.94 17.01 -40.11
C LEU A 20 -2.87 15.52 -40.44
N VAL A 21 -1.70 15.00 -40.82
CA VAL A 21 -1.51 13.56 -41.05
C VAL A 21 -1.58 12.77 -39.75
N ILE A 22 -1.03 13.30 -38.64
CA ILE A 22 -1.11 12.67 -37.31
C ILE A 22 -2.55 12.68 -36.81
N ILE A 23 -3.25 13.81 -36.91
CA ILE A 23 -4.68 13.92 -36.51
C ILE A 23 -5.56 13.02 -37.39
N GLY A 24 -5.32 12.97 -38.69
CA GLY A 24 -6.00 12.05 -39.61
C GLY A 24 -5.74 10.57 -39.27
N GLY A 25 -4.50 10.22 -38.93
CA GLY A 25 -4.12 8.88 -38.48
C GLY A 25 -4.82 8.47 -37.19
N VAL A 26 -4.89 9.37 -36.22
CA VAL A 26 -5.59 9.14 -34.94
C VAL A 26 -7.10 9.00 -35.16
N ILE A 27 -7.71 9.81 -36.00
CA ILE A 27 -9.14 9.72 -36.32
C ILE A 27 -9.43 8.40 -37.08
N ILE A 28 -8.59 7.99 -38.03
CA ILE A 28 -8.75 6.71 -38.74
C ILE A 28 -8.55 5.54 -37.77
N TYR A 29 -7.61 5.63 -36.83
CA TYR A 29 -7.44 4.63 -35.76
C TYR A 29 -8.69 4.51 -34.91
N PHE A 30 -9.26 5.62 -34.42
CA PHE A 30 -10.49 5.61 -33.63
C PHE A 30 -11.73 5.18 -34.43
N VAL A 31 -11.83 5.55 -35.71
CA VAL A 31 -12.96 5.12 -36.56
C VAL A 31 -12.84 3.65 -36.93
N LYS A 32 -11.63 3.12 -37.17
CA LYS A 32 -11.41 1.72 -37.49
C LYS A 32 -11.64 0.76 -36.30
N PHE A 33 -11.42 1.26 -35.08
CA PHE A 33 -11.75 0.51 -33.85
C PHE A 33 -13.23 0.65 -33.44
N ARG A 34 -13.97 1.62 -33.99
CA ARG A 34 -15.36 1.86 -33.66
C ARG A 34 -16.37 1.20 -34.63
N ASN A 35 -15.91 0.71 -35.77
CA ASN A 35 -16.78 0.17 -36.84
C ASN A 35 -16.48 -1.31 -37.16
N ASN A 36 -16.21 -2.12 -36.14
CA ASN A 36 -16.26 -3.59 -36.30
C ASN A 36 -17.54 -4.15 -35.63
N ASP A 37 -18.66 -3.46 -35.82
CA ASP A 37 -19.97 -4.05 -35.59
C ASP A 37 -20.44 -4.70 -36.89
N THR A 38 -20.14 -5.95 -37.07
CA THR A 38 -20.88 -6.83 -37.97
C THR A 38 -22.15 -7.29 -37.24
N PRO A 39 -23.32 -7.24 -37.87
CA PRO A 39 -24.52 -7.78 -37.27
C PRO A 39 -24.39 -9.31 -37.31
N ASN A 40 -24.25 -9.92 -36.16
CA ASN A 40 -24.41 -11.35 -35.99
C ASN A 40 -25.64 -11.65 -35.14
N ASP A 41 -26.39 -12.60 -35.63
CA ASP A 41 -27.61 -13.19 -35.14
C ASP A 41 -27.70 -13.20 -33.60
N GLU A 42 -28.86 -12.71 -33.10
CA GLU A 42 -29.33 -12.91 -31.74
C GLU A 42 -29.51 -14.41 -31.47
N ILE A 43 -28.46 -15.02 -30.93
CA ILE A 43 -28.64 -16.19 -30.08
C ILE A 43 -28.75 -15.61 -28.66
N GLU A 44 -29.93 -15.76 -28.04
CA GLU A 44 -30.15 -15.56 -26.61
C GLU A 44 -29.12 -16.38 -25.81
N THR A 45 -27.96 -15.88 -25.61
CA THR A 45 -27.04 -16.34 -24.57
C THR A 45 -27.43 -15.65 -23.28
N LYS A 46 -28.15 -16.39 -22.43
CA LYS A 46 -28.41 -16.04 -21.04
C LYS A 46 -27.12 -15.50 -20.42
N ASP A 47 -27.18 -14.32 -19.94
CA ASP A 47 -26.54 -13.50 -18.91
C ASP A 47 -25.30 -14.05 -18.14
N ASN A 48 -24.44 -14.84 -18.78
CA ASN A 48 -23.17 -15.31 -18.21
C ASN A 48 -22.05 -14.27 -18.27
N ASN A 49 -22.29 -13.10 -18.86
CA ASN A 49 -21.24 -12.11 -19.13
C ASN A 49 -20.98 -11.14 -17.95
N LYS A 50 -21.90 -11.06 -16.99
CA LYS A 50 -21.82 -10.09 -15.88
C LYS A 50 -20.68 -10.41 -14.91
N TYR A 51 -20.32 -11.68 -14.76
CA TYR A 51 -19.33 -12.14 -13.79
C TYR A 51 -17.93 -12.28 -14.38
N LEU A 52 -17.79 -12.23 -15.70
CA LEU A 52 -16.48 -12.34 -16.38
C LEU A 52 -15.50 -11.21 -15.99
N ALA A 53 -16.01 -10.07 -15.56
CA ALA A 53 -15.17 -8.98 -15.07
C ALA A 53 -14.36 -9.34 -13.81
N TYR A 54 -14.85 -10.29 -13.03
CA TYR A 54 -14.20 -10.74 -11.78
C TYR A 54 -13.44 -12.06 -11.92
N ARG A 55 -13.36 -12.59 -13.15
CA ARG A 55 -12.64 -13.83 -13.42
C ARG A 55 -11.14 -13.60 -13.24
N LEU A 56 -10.52 -14.44 -12.43
CA LEU A 56 -9.08 -14.38 -12.16
C LEU A 56 -8.28 -14.81 -13.38
N ALA A 57 -7.32 -14.01 -13.78
CA ALA A 57 -6.37 -14.28 -14.86
C ALA A 57 -5.02 -14.82 -14.35
N GLY A 58 -4.76 -14.73 -13.05
CA GLY A 58 -3.52 -15.22 -12.44
C GLY A 58 -3.40 -14.85 -10.96
N ASN A 59 -2.17 -14.77 -10.49
CA ASN A 59 -1.83 -14.43 -9.10
C ASN A 59 -1.33 -12.98 -9.03
N SER A 60 -2.20 -12.02 -9.33
CA SER A 60 -1.92 -10.59 -9.30
C SER A 60 -3.10 -9.84 -8.68
N LEU A 61 -3.01 -8.50 -8.60
CA LEU A 61 -4.15 -7.67 -8.21
C LEU A 61 -5.16 -7.60 -9.35
N GLU A 62 -6.37 -8.06 -9.09
CA GLU A 62 -7.47 -8.14 -10.06
C GLU A 62 -8.77 -7.54 -9.51
N ASP A 63 -9.80 -7.37 -10.34
CA ASP A 63 -11.07 -6.76 -9.92
C ASP A 63 -11.77 -7.56 -8.82
N PHE A 64 -11.57 -8.88 -8.76
CA PHE A 64 -12.03 -9.73 -7.66
C PHE A 64 -11.53 -9.25 -6.29
N ASP A 65 -10.29 -8.75 -6.22
CA ASP A 65 -9.68 -8.29 -4.97
C ASP A 65 -10.34 -7.02 -4.41
N LEU A 66 -11.09 -6.30 -5.24
CA LEU A 66 -11.85 -5.09 -4.89
C LEU A 66 -13.36 -5.35 -4.77
N TYR A 67 -13.83 -6.52 -5.20
CA TYR A 67 -15.26 -6.83 -5.31
C TYR A 67 -16.03 -6.65 -4.01
N PHE A 68 -15.52 -7.19 -2.91
CA PHE A 68 -16.20 -7.12 -1.62
C PHE A 68 -16.22 -5.70 -1.04
N LEU A 69 -15.17 -4.88 -1.29
CA LEU A 69 -15.23 -3.45 -0.98
C LEU A 69 -16.36 -2.74 -1.70
N GLN A 70 -16.54 -3.05 -2.98
CA GLN A 70 -17.58 -2.42 -3.80
C GLN A 70 -18.98 -2.86 -3.38
N LEU A 71 -19.12 -4.12 -2.97
CA LEU A 71 -20.38 -4.72 -2.59
C LEU A 71 -20.87 -4.29 -1.21
N GLU A 72 -19.94 -4.27 -0.22
CA GLU A 72 -20.22 -4.04 1.21
C GLU A 72 -19.95 -2.58 1.64
N ASN A 73 -19.88 -1.67 0.72
CA ASN A 73 -19.47 -0.28 0.88
C ASN A 73 -20.43 0.55 1.79
N GLU A 74 -20.39 0.29 3.10
CA GLU A 74 -21.29 0.86 4.11
C GLU A 74 -20.70 2.05 4.90
N LYS A 75 -19.57 2.64 4.44
CA LYS A 75 -18.86 3.76 5.11
C LYS A 75 -18.39 3.42 6.53
N LYS A 76 -17.87 2.24 6.71
CA LYS A 76 -17.28 1.75 7.97
C LYS A 76 -15.93 1.09 7.71
N ASN A 77 -15.16 0.84 8.77
CA ASN A 77 -13.97 0.01 8.68
C ASN A 77 -14.33 -1.35 8.11
N MET A 78 -13.54 -1.80 7.15
CA MET A 78 -13.71 -3.09 6.49
C MET A 78 -12.36 -3.75 6.27
N LEU A 79 -12.31 -5.06 6.41
CA LEU A 79 -11.11 -5.85 6.16
C LEU A 79 -11.49 -7.24 5.67
N TYR A 80 -10.86 -7.69 4.62
CA TYR A 80 -10.94 -9.09 4.18
C TYR A 80 -9.66 -9.51 3.47
N SER A 81 -9.48 -10.82 3.35
CA SER A 81 -8.38 -11.41 2.60
C SER A 81 -8.87 -12.02 1.29
N PRO A 82 -8.65 -11.36 0.15
CA PRO A 82 -8.93 -11.97 -1.15
C PRO A 82 -8.17 -13.30 -1.33
N LEU A 83 -6.92 -13.37 -0.87
CA LEU A 83 -6.12 -14.58 -0.93
C LEU A 83 -6.80 -15.75 -0.22
N SER A 84 -7.29 -15.55 1.01
CA SER A 84 -8.02 -16.58 1.77
C SER A 84 -9.28 -17.05 1.03
N ILE A 85 -10.03 -16.12 0.46
CA ILE A 85 -11.26 -16.44 -0.28
C ILE A 85 -10.94 -17.24 -1.55
N LYS A 86 -9.91 -16.85 -2.30
CA LYS A 86 -9.43 -17.58 -3.49
C LYS A 86 -9.04 -19.02 -3.15
N TYR A 87 -8.35 -19.22 -2.02
CA TYR A 87 -7.97 -20.57 -1.56
C TYR A 87 -9.19 -21.40 -1.16
N ALA A 88 -10.13 -20.83 -0.41
CA ALA A 88 -11.37 -21.53 -0.03
C ALA A 88 -12.18 -21.94 -1.27
N LEU A 89 -12.32 -21.03 -2.24
CA LEU A 89 -12.98 -21.33 -3.52
C LEU A 89 -12.24 -22.39 -4.32
N GLY A 90 -10.91 -22.36 -4.36
CA GLY A 90 -10.10 -23.37 -5.02
C GLY A 90 -10.24 -24.75 -4.38
N MET A 91 -10.19 -24.86 -3.05
CA MET A 91 -10.44 -26.12 -2.34
C MET A 91 -11.87 -26.65 -2.62
N LEU A 92 -12.86 -25.77 -2.69
CA LEU A 92 -14.24 -26.12 -2.97
C LEU A 92 -14.43 -26.59 -4.43
N GLU A 93 -13.75 -25.94 -5.39
CA GLU A 93 -13.75 -26.32 -6.80
C GLU A 93 -13.29 -27.76 -7.03
N GLU A 94 -12.24 -28.20 -6.30
CA GLU A 94 -11.71 -29.57 -6.39
C GLU A 94 -12.73 -30.63 -5.93
N GLY A 95 -13.64 -30.25 -5.02
CA GLY A 95 -14.71 -31.11 -4.52
C GLY A 95 -15.99 -31.10 -5.37
N ALA A 96 -16.10 -30.12 -6.29
CA ALA A 96 -17.29 -29.88 -7.08
C ALA A 96 -17.28 -30.61 -8.44
N GLU A 97 -18.48 -30.85 -9.01
CA GLU A 97 -18.68 -31.38 -10.36
C GLU A 97 -19.82 -30.62 -11.05
N GLY A 98 -19.94 -30.79 -12.37
CA GLY A 98 -21.00 -30.20 -13.17
C GLY A 98 -21.15 -28.68 -13.04
N GLU A 99 -22.39 -28.18 -13.03
CA GLU A 99 -22.70 -26.76 -12.98
C GLU A 99 -22.16 -26.08 -11.68
N THR A 100 -22.12 -26.81 -10.57
CA THR A 100 -21.51 -26.29 -9.31
C THR A 100 -20.04 -25.96 -9.51
N LYS A 101 -19.31 -26.85 -10.16
CA LYS A 101 -17.92 -26.61 -10.53
C LYS A 101 -17.77 -25.46 -11.52
N ASP A 102 -18.59 -25.44 -12.56
CA ASP A 102 -18.52 -24.42 -13.60
C ASP A 102 -18.73 -23.01 -13.05
N GLN A 103 -19.64 -22.83 -12.08
CA GLN A 103 -19.85 -21.55 -11.41
C GLN A 103 -18.60 -21.07 -10.66
N ILE A 104 -17.91 -21.96 -9.95
CA ILE A 104 -16.68 -21.64 -9.22
C ILE A 104 -15.54 -21.40 -10.22
N SER A 105 -15.35 -22.27 -11.21
CA SER A 105 -14.30 -22.18 -12.24
C SER A 105 -14.42 -20.90 -13.06
N ASN A 106 -15.63 -20.38 -13.26
CA ASN A 106 -15.84 -19.10 -13.93
C ASN A 106 -15.21 -17.93 -13.18
N ILE A 107 -15.11 -18.01 -11.87
CA ILE A 107 -14.44 -16.98 -11.03
C ILE A 107 -12.98 -17.31 -10.85
N ILE A 108 -12.62 -18.52 -10.45
CA ILE A 108 -11.23 -18.94 -10.21
C ILE A 108 -10.36 -18.80 -11.47
N GLY A 109 -10.93 -19.03 -12.65
CA GLY A 109 -10.23 -18.78 -13.92
C GLY A 109 -8.94 -19.56 -14.05
N THR A 110 -7.84 -18.85 -14.19
CA THR A 110 -6.48 -19.42 -14.29
C THR A 110 -5.67 -19.24 -13.01
N TYR A 111 -6.32 -18.86 -11.90
CA TYR A 111 -5.68 -18.76 -10.60
C TYR A 111 -5.08 -20.11 -10.19
N SER A 112 -3.87 -20.10 -9.66
CA SER A 112 -3.19 -21.29 -9.16
C SER A 112 -2.64 -21.01 -7.75
N PRO A 113 -3.05 -21.78 -6.73
CA PRO A 113 -2.63 -21.53 -5.37
C PRO A 113 -1.10 -21.65 -5.25
N LYS A 114 -0.46 -20.63 -4.66
CA LYS A 114 0.95 -20.61 -4.33
C LYS A 114 1.12 -21.07 -2.87
N LYS A 115 1.99 -22.03 -2.63
CA LYS A 115 2.30 -22.44 -1.24
C LYS A 115 3.13 -21.35 -0.56
N TYR A 116 2.65 -20.90 0.59
CA TYR A 116 3.37 -19.98 1.47
C TYR A 116 3.91 -20.73 2.67
N ALA A 117 5.13 -20.42 3.08
CA ALA A 117 5.72 -21.00 4.26
C ALA A 117 5.18 -20.33 5.52
N ASN A 118 4.84 -21.11 6.53
CA ASN A 118 4.49 -20.58 7.84
C ASN A 118 5.75 -20.23 8.63
N SER A 119 5.71 -19.11 9.35
CA SER A 119 6.79 -18.64 10.22
C SER A 119 6.22 -18.05 11.51
N ALA A 120 7.07 -17.51 12.36
CA ALA A 120 6.63 -16.78 13.55
C ALA A 120 5.87 -15.48 13.23
N ASN A 121 6.00 -15.00 11.99
CA ASN A 121 5.45 -13.70 11.56
C ASN A 121 4.40 -13.80 10.47
N MET A 122 4.25 -14.96 9.87
CA MET A 122 3.32 -15.20 8.78
C MET A 122 2.74 -16.61 8.94
N SER A 123 1.43 -16.71 9.03
CA SER A 123 0.71 -17.98 9.08
C SER A 123 -0.32 -18.03 7.99
N PHE A 124 -0.22 -19.05 7.16
CA PHE A 124 -1.16 -19.36 6.10
C PHE A 124 -1.53 -20.83 6.20
N ALA A 125 -2.63 -21.12 6.88
CA ALA A 125 -3.04 -22.47 7.22
C ALA A 125 -4.41 -22.81 6.63
N ASN A 126 -4.56 -24.04 6.15
CA ASN A 126 -5.79 -24.55 5.57
C ASN A 126 -6.21 -25.81 6.30
N ALA A 127 -7.50 -26.00 6.51
CA ALA A 127 -8.03 -27.24 7.06
C ALA A 127 -9.41 -27.61 6.50
N LEU A 128 -9.68 -28.90 6.51
CA LEU A 128 -11.01 -29.46 6.35
C LEU A 128 -11.42 -30.14 7.66
N PHE A 129 -12.40 -29.57 8.34
CA PHE A 129 -13.06 -30.20 9.48
C PHE A 129 -14.25 -31.01 8.98
N ILE A 130 -14.37 -32.25 9.45
CA ILE A 130 -15.39 -33.22 9.01
C ILE A 130 -16.08 -33.76 10.24
N ARG A 131 -17.42 -33.72 10.26
CA ARG A 131 -18.21 -34.37 11.31
C ARG A 131 -17.97 -35.90 11.27
N ASP A 132 -17.74 -36.51 12.43
CA ASP A 132 -17.41 -37.94 12.55
C ASP A 132 -18.37 -38.85 11.81
N SER A 133 -19.67 -38.50 11.76
CA SER A 133 -20.72 -39.27 11.02
C SER A 133 -20.51 -39.27 9.51
N PHE A 134 -19.74 -38.35 8.94
CA PHE A 134 -19.48 -38.27 7.50
C PHE A 134 -18.11 -38.80 7.09
N LYS A 135 -17.27 -39.19 8.05
CA LYS A 135 -15.90 -39.65 7.82
C LYS A 135 -15.77 -40.65 6.68
N ASP A 136 -16.62 -41.68 6.69
CA ASP A 136 -16.55 -42.77 5.71
C ASP A 136 -17.10 -42.38 4.32
N SER A 137 -17.75 -41.22 4.19
CA SER A 137 -18.28 -40.72 2.93
C SER A 137 -17.33 -39.78 2.18
N ILE A 138 -16.32 -39.22 2.83
CA ILE A 138 -15.36 -38.31 2.22
C ILE A 138 -14.40 -39.12 1.34
N LEU A 139 -14.17 -38.64 0.12
CA LEU A 139 -13.32 -39.35 -0.84
C LEU A 139 -11.83 -39.11 -0.51
N SER A 140 -11.05 -40.19 -0.42
CA SER A 140 -9.63 -40.13 -0.18
C SER A 140 -8.89 -39.27 -1.24
N SER A 141 -9.34 -39.37 -2.51
CA SER A 141 -8.79 -38.54 -3.59
C SER A 141 -8.94 -37.04 -3.35
N TYR A 142 -10.02 -36.61 -2.69
CA TYR A 142 -10.22 -35.21 -2.32
C TYR A 142 -9.28 -34.81 -1.18
N ILE A 143 -9.14 -35.65 -0.17
CA ILE A 143 -8.18 -35.46 0.92
C ILE A 143 -6.76 -35.31 0.39
N ASP A 144 -6.34 -36.19 -0.54
CA ASP A 144 -5.02 -36.16 -1.15
C ASP A 144 -4.79 -34.82 -1.89
N ILE A 145 -5.78 -34.35 -2.68
CA ILE A 145 -5.69 -33.07 -3.37
C ILE A 145 -5.54 -31.90 -2.39
N LEU A 146 -6.35 -31.87 -1.32
CA LEU A 146 -6.27 -30.81 -0.31
C LEU A 146 -4.89 -30.77 0.37
N THR A 147 -4.36 -31.93 0.71
CA THR A 147 -3.07 -32.06 1.35
C THR A 147 -1.94 -31.66 0.39
N ASP A 148 -1.95 -32.21 -0.83
CA ASP A 148 -0.86 -32.02 -1.77
C ASP A 148 -0.86 -30.63 -2.42
N LYS A 149 -2.02 -30.08 -2.79
CA LYS A 149 -2.12 -28.82 -3.51
C LYS A 149 -2.23 -27.62 -2.58
N TYR A 150 -2.98 -27.76 -1.48
CA TYR A 150 -3.30 -26.66 -0.58
C TYR A 150 -2.59 -26.75 0.77
N SER A 151 -1.83 -27.81 1.04
CA SER A 151 -1.22 -28.11 2.33
C SER A 151 -2.24 -28.08 3.48
N ALA A 152 -3.46 -28.52 3.22
CA ALA A 152 -4.53 -28.49 4.18
C ALA A 152 -4.49 -29.68 5.14
N GLU A 153 -4.77 -29.42 6.42
CA GLU A 153 -4.98 -30.45 7.42
C GLU A 153 -6.39 -31.02 7.31
N VAL A 154 -6.56 -32.32 7.50
CA VAL A 154 -7.88 -32.95 7.54
C VAL A 154 -8.16 -33.46 8.95
N MET A 155 -9.21 -32.94 9.56
CA MET A 155 -9.55 -33.17 10.95
C MET A 155 -10.97 -33.73 11.09
N PHE A 156 -11.13 -34.68 11.99
CA PHE A 156 -12.44 -35.27 12.31
C PHE A 156 -12.86 -34.82 13.71
N ASP A 157 -14.11 -34.42 13.86
CA ASP A 157 -14.67 -33.91 15.10
C ASP A 157 -16.14 -34.29 15.25
N SER A 158 -16.59 -34.45 16.48
CA SER A 158 -18.00 -34.76 16.78
C SER A 158 -18.97 -33.62 16.47
N PHE A 159 -18.45 -32.40 16.30
CA PHE A 159 -19.22 -31.15 16.12
C PHE A 159 -20.22 -30.88 17.27
N ASN A 160 -19.88 -31.29 18.49
CA ASN A 160 -20.69 -30.96 19.66
C ASN A 160 -20.53 -29.50 20.11
N THR A 161 -19.32 -28.96 19.97
CA THR A 161 -18.97 -27.55 20.22
C THR A 161 -17.99 -27.07 19.17
N PRO A 162 -17.93 -25.76 18.86
CA PRO A 162 -16.96 -25.21 17.90
C PRO A 162 -15.53 -25.08 18.46
N ASP A 163 -15.28 -25.51 19.68
CA ASP A 163 -14.05 -25.23 20.41
C ASP A 163 -12.80 -25.75 19.68
N THR A 164 -12.82 -26.99 19.16
CA THR A 164 -11.68 -27.57 18.42
C THR A 164 -11.32 -26.76 17.19
N LEU A 165 -12.31 -26.34 16.42
CA LEU A 165 -12.11 -25.53 15.22
C LEU A 165 -11.61 -24.15 15.59
N ASN A 166 -12.26 -23.48 16.53
CA ASN A 166 -11.88 -22.12 16.96
C ASN A 166 -10.48 -22.11 17.61
N GLU A 167 -10.12 -23.14 18.40
CA GLU A 167 -8.77 -23.28 18.94
C GLU A 167 -7.72 -23.48 17.83
N TRP A 168 -8.02 -24.30 16.81
CA TRP A 168 -7.15 -24.47 15.66
C TRP A 168 -6.94 -23.14 14.93
N VAL A 169 -8.01 -22.38 14.67
CA VAL A 169 -7.93 -21.05 14.03
C VAL A 169 -7.10 -20.09 14.89
N SER A 170 -7.37 -20.03 16.19
CA SER A 170 -6.64 -19.17 17.13
C SER A 170 -5.13 -19.46 17.12
N ASN A 171 -4.76 -20.75 17.14
CA ASN A 171 -3.36 -21.16 17.12
C ASN A 171 -2.67 -20.84 15.78
N ASN A 172 -3.41 -20.90 14.66
CA ASN A 172 -2.92 -20.58 13.32
C ASN A 172 -3.09 -19.11 12.93
N THR A 173 -3.55 -18.24 13.83
CA THR A 173 -3.67 -16.79 13.57
C THR A 173 -3.04 -15.93 14.66
N PHE A 174 -1.97 -16.43 15.31
CA PHE A 174 -1.28 -15.74 16.42
C PHE A 174 -2.26 -15.25 17.51
N LYS A 175 -3.37 -15.98 17.70
CA LYS A 175 -4.47 -15.65 18.62
C LYS A 175 -5.20 -14.33 18.26
N LEU A 176 -5.14 -13.92 17.00
CA LEU A 176 -5.87 -12.76 16.50
C LEU A 176 -7.34 -13.06 16.24
N ILE A 177 -7.64 -14.29 15.81
CA ILE A 177 -8.99 -14.77 15.55
C ILE A 177 -9.25 -15.93 16.52
N ASN A 178 -10.15 -15.74 17.47
CA ASN A 178 -10.41 -16.75 18.51
C ASN A 178 -11.78 -17.43 18.35
N ASP A 179 -12.66 -16.87 17.52
CA ASP A 179 -14.05 -17.29 17.33
C ASP A 179 -14.44 -17.10 15.87
N LEU A 180 -14.05 -18.05 15.00
CA LEU A 180 -14.41 -18.00 13.57
C LEU A 180 -15.86 -18.42 13.34
N ILE A 181 -16.32 -19.45 14.06
CA ILE A 181 -17.67 -20.00 13.90
C ILE A 181 -18.38 -20.08 15.26
N ASP A 182 -19.65 -19.67 15.27
CA ASP A 182 -20.50 -19.83 16.43
C ASP A 182 -21.16 -21.22 16.49
N LYS A 183 -21.84 -21.52 17.60
CA LYS A 183 -22.48 -22.82 17.80
C LYS A 183 -23.57 -23.10 16.76
N ASP A 184 -24.35 -22.08 16.39
CA ASP A 184 -25.49 -22.26 15.46
C ASP A 184 -25.03 -22.57 14.04
N GLY A 185 -23.94 -21.96 13.59
CA GLY A 185 -23.28 -22.30 12.31
C GLY A 185 -22.69 -23.69 12.33
N PHE A 186 -22.00 -24.04 13.43
CA PHE A 186 -21.32 -25.30 13.60
C PHE A 186 -22.29 -26.50 13.71
N ASP A 187 -23.39 -26.35 14.42
CA ASP A 187 -24.41 -27.42 14.59
C ASP A 187 -25.02 -27.85 13.25
N ARG A 188 -25.08 -26.95 12.27
CA ARG A 188 -25.67 -27.22 10.93
C ARG A 188 -24.65 -27.74 9.92
N ALA A 189 -23.36 -27.61 10.20
CA ALA A 189 -22.31 -28.02 9.28
C ALA A 189 -22.02 -29.52 9.37
N ASP A 190 -21.81 -30.17 8.24
CA ASP A 190 -21.29 -31.53 8.15
C ASP A 190 -19.79 -31.55 7.88
N PHE A 191 -19.30 -30.51 7.25
CA PHE A 191 -17.88 -30.20 7.07
C PHE A 191 -17.67 -28.68 6.98
N VAL A 192 -16.49 -28.24 7.36
CA VAL A 192 -16.07 -26.83 7.33
C VAL A 192 -14.71 -26.74 6.68
N LEU A 193 -14.63 -26.06 5.55
CA LEU A 193 -13.36 -25.65 4.95
C LEU A 193 -12.90 -24.35 5.60
N VAL A 194 -11.66 -24.35 6.12
CA VAL A 194 -11.08 -23.20 6.80
C VAL A 194 -9.81 -22.79 6.10
N ASN A 195 -9.68 -21.50 5.82
CA ASN A 195 -8.43 -20.85 5.54
C ASN A 195 -8.17 -19.81 6.65
N ALA A 196 -7.05 -19.94 7.34
CA ALA A 196 -6.60 -19.05 8.39
C ALA A 196 -5.34 -18.31 7.92
N LEU A 197 -5.47 -17.00 7.75
CA LEU A 197 -4.37 -16.13 7.34
C LEU A 197 -4.14 -15.05 8.40
N ALA A 198 -2.91 -14.97 8.87
CA ALA A 198 -2.49 -13.92 9.79
C ALA A 198 -1.06 -13.47 9.49
N ILE A 199 -0.80 -12.19 9.70
CA ILE A 199 0.54 -11.60 9.64
C ILE A 199 0.84 -10.86 10.94
N ASP A 200 2.09 -10.98 11.39
CA ASP A 200 2.68 -10.22 12.50
C ASP A 200 4.06 -9.76 12.04
N MET A 201 4.05 -8.86 11.04
CA MET A 201 5.25 -8.45 10.30
C MET A 201 5.67 -7.04 10.67
N GLU A 202 6.96 -6.85 10.87
CA GLU A 202 7.56 -5.55 11.09
C GLU A 202 7.78 -4.81 9.78
N TRP A 203 7.75 -3.46 9.83
CA TRP A 203 8.26 -2.64 8.74
C TRP A 203 9.75 -2.89 8.52
N VAL A 204 10.25 -2.72 7.29
CA VAL A 204 11.70 -2.73 7.01
C VAL A 204 12.42 -1.78 7.96
N ASN A 205 11.88 -0.59 8.15
CA ASN A 205 12.27 0.35 9.21
C ASN A 205 11.00 0.89 9.87
N ILE A 206 11.02 1.06 11.18
CA ILE A 206 9.92 1.68 11.92
C ILE A 206 9.66 3.10 11.42
N PHE A 207 8.46 3.64 11.68
CA PHE A 207 8.20 5.05 11.42
C PHE A 207 9.10 5.90 12.32
N GLN A 208 9.96 6.69 11.70
CA GLN A 208 10.88 7.60 12.38
C GLN A 208 10.75 8.97 11.74
N LEU A 209 10.82 10.01 12.57
CA LEU A 209 11.05 11.34 12.07
C LEU A 209 12.46 11.41 11.48
N ALA A 210 12.61 12.06 10.35
CA ALA A 210 13.92 12.28 9.77
C ALA A 210 14.79 13.11 10.75
N ASN A 211 15.94 12.56 11.14
CA ASN A 211 16.91 13.30 11.94
C ASN A 211 17.74 14.16 11.00
N TYR A 212 17.55 15.47 11.08
CA TYR A 212 18.39 16.44 10.38
C TYR A 212 19.55 16.81 11.29
N GLN A 213 20.77 16.50 10.88
CA GLN A 213 21.94 17.12 11.45
C GLN A 213 22.25 18.38 10.64
N ASP A 214 22.09 19.53 11.30
CA ASP A 214 22.48 20.81 10.75
C ASP A 214 24.01 20.94 10.86
N TRP A 215 24.70 20.93 9.72
CA TRP A 215 26.15 21.15 9.64
C TRP A 215 26.45 22.45 8.91
N GLY A 216 25.74 23.53 9.26
CA GLY A 216 25.99 24.87 8.73
C GLY A 216 25.16 25.22 7.49
N VAL A 217 24.18 24.42 7.14
CA VAL A 217 23.12 24.77 6.19
C VAL A 217 21.79 24.70 6.90
N SER A 218 21.23 25.84 7.19
CA SER A 218 19.84 25.92 7.59
C SER A 218 19.05 26.19 6.33
N PHE A 219 18.25 25.21 5.97
CA PHE A 219 17.13 25.49 5.12
C PHE A 219 16.22 26.46 5.86
N LYS A 220 15.70 27.50 5.21
CA LYS A 220 14.58 28.27 5.75
C LYS A 220 13.33 27.39 5.73
N TYR A 221 13.34 26.44 6.61
CA TYR A 221 12.24 25.59 6.93
C TYR A 221 11.57 26.18 8.15
N GLU A 222 10.37 26.68 8.00
CA GLU A 222 9.62 27.17 9.14
C GLU A 222 9.34 26.07 10.18
N ASN A 223 9.43 24.80 9.81
CA ASN A 223 9.04 23.69 10.68
C ASN A 223 10.15 22.68 10.98
N PHE A 224 11.27 22.70 10.29
CA PHE A 224 12.30 21.67 10.44
C PHE A 224 13.23 21.89 11.64
N ALA A 225 13.66 23.12 11.86
CA ALA A 225 14.61 23.44 12.93
C ALA A 225 13.97 23.42 14.33
N SER A 226 12.68 23.70 14.45
CA SER A 226 11.99 23.78 15.73
C SER A 226 11.45 22.42 16.22
N GLU A 227 11.10 21.52 15.34
CA GLU A 227 10.61 20.18 15.72
C GLU A 227 11.73 19.13 15.82
N GLY A 228 12.87 19.34 15.13
CA GLY A 228 13.95 18.36 15.04
C GLY A 228 14.82 18.21 16.28
N MET A 229 14.85 19.19 17.20
CA MET A 229 15.78 19.17 18.33
C MET A 229 15.15 19.32 19.71
N ALA A 230 13.97 19.88 19.83
CA ALA A 230 13.39 20.22 21.13
C ALA A 230 12.17 19.36 21.47
N GLY A 231 12.31 18.03 21.50
CA GLY A 231 11.26 17.17 22.02
C GLY A 231 10.74 16.13 21.04
N LEU A 232 11.66 15.49 20.30
CA LEU A 232 11.35 14.18 19.71
C LEU A 232 10.94 13.27 20.86
N LYS A 233 9.65 13.20 21.06
CA LYS A 233 9.06 12.12 21.82
C LYS A 233 9.48 10.82 21.13
N SER A 234 9.53 9.74 21.91
CA SER A 234 9.86 8.41 21.44
C SER A 234 9.19 8.13 20.08
N PRO A 235 9.84 7.39 19.15
CA PRO A 235 9.20 6.97 17.90
C PRO A 235 7.90 6.18 18.10
N THR A 236 7.58 5.76 19.33
CA THR A 236 6.32 5.12 19.72
C THR A 236 5.19 6.12 19.99
N ASP A 237 5.47 7.42 20.07
CA ASP A 237 4.44 8.40 20.41
C ASP A 237 3.56 8.67 19.18
N SER A 238 2.28 8.38 19.32
CA SER A 238 1.28 8.80 18.35
C SER A 238 1.09 10.32 18.42
N HIS A 239 0.85 10.90 17.26
CA HIS A 239 0.54 12.32 17.10
C HIS A 239 -0.95 12.49 16.90
N LYS A 240 -1.47 13.67 17.31
CA LYS A 240 -2.85 14.04 17.07
C LYS A 240 -3.02 14.47 15.62
N LEU A 241 -4.03 13.89 14.96
CA LEU A 241 -4.46 14.25 13.60
C LEU A 241 -5.97 14.57 13.66
N ASP A 242 -6.37 15.61 12.95
CA ASP A 242 -7.79 15.83 12.62
C ASP A 242 -8.13 14.94 11.41
N PHE A 243 -8.95 13.93 11.65
CA PHE A 243 -9.41 13.00 10.64
C PHE A 243 -10.91 13.18 10.46
N ASN A 244 -11.29 13.85 9.38
CA ASN A 244 -12.68 14.14 9.04
C ASN A 244 -13.47 14.77 10.23
N GLY A 245 -12.84 15.72 10.93
CA GLY A 245 -13.42 16.39 12.11
C GLY A 245 -13.27 15.63 13.43
N THR A 246 -12.58 14.49 13.45
CA THR A 246 -12.34 13.70 14.65
C THR A 246 -10.85 13.66 15.00
N SER A 247 -10.52 13.87 16.28
CA SER A 247 -9.13 13.75 16.73
C SER A 247 -8.71 12.29 16.87
N VAL A 248 -7.73 11.86 16.09
CA VAL A 248 -7.25 10.49 16.06
C VAL A 248 -5.74 10.40 16.31
N LYS A 249 -5.28 9.21 16.68
CA LYS A 249 -3.84 8.91 16.75
C LYS A 249 -3.29 8.71 15.35
N SER A 250 -2.09 9.20 15.09
CA SER A 250 -1.40 9.05 13.81
C SER A 250 0.09 8.89 13.96
N LEU A 251 0.72 8.38 12.92
CA LEU A 251 2.17 8.33 12.74
C LEU A 251 2.59 9.42 11.75
N LYS A 252 3.62 10.18 12.09
CA LYS A 252 4.19 11.15 11.15
C LYS A 252 4.95 10.44 10.04
N VAL A 253 4.76 10.94 8.83
CA VAL A 253 5.51 10.57 7.63
C VAL A 253 6.33 11.77 7.22
N ASP A 254 7.64 11.57 7.07
CA ASP A 254 8.53 12.63 6.69
C ASP A 254 9.71 12.11 5.89
N ALA A 255 9.95 12.69 4.73
CA ALA A 255 11.08 12.38 3.88
C ALA A 255 11.56 13.61 3.13
N VAL A 256 12.84 13.80 3.16
CA VAL A 256 13.52 14.77 2.30
C VAL A 256 14.50 14.03 1.43
N ALA A 257 14.71 14.54 0.23
CA ALA A 257 15.68 13.96 -0.70
C ALA A 257 17.03 13.69 -0.03
N ASN A 258 17.55 12.52 -0.26
CA ASN A 258 18.62 11.86 0.49
C ASN A 258 19.99 12.48 0.40
N LYS A 259 20.31 13.08 -0.72
CA LYS A 259 21.60 13.68 -1.02
C LYS A 259 21.34 14.92 -1.81
N TYR A 260 21.93 16.01 -1.47
CA TYR A 260 21.96 17.17 -2.33
C TYR A 260 23.33 17.77 -2.35
N ASP A 261 23.70 18.20 -3.52
CA ASP A 261 24.89 18.97 -3.78
C ASP A 261 24.43 20.43 -3.92
N ILE A 262 24.49 21.15 -2.82
CA ILE A 262 24.00 22.52 -2.77
C ILE A 262 24.74 23.42 -3.75
N VAL A 263 26.01 23.09 -4.04
CA VAL A 263 26.82 23.83 -5.00
C VAL A 263 26.27 23.65 -6.41
N ASN A 264 25.86 22.45 -6.78
CA ASN A 264 25.22 22.21 -8.08
C ASN A 264 23.79 22.80 -8.16
N VAL A 265 23.06 22.79 -7.05
CA VAL A 265 21.68 23.30 -7.01
C VAL A 265 21.65 24.82 -7.14
N LEU A 266 22.47 25.52 -6.38
CA LEU A 266 22.47 26.98 -6.34
C LEU A 266 23.49 27.64 -7.31
N GLY A 267 24.40 26.84 -7.86
CA GLY A 267 25.50 27.30 -8.69
C GLY A 267 26.68 27.78 -7.86
N GLU A 268 27.89 27.29 -8.17
CA GLU A 268 29.11 27.61 -7.40
C GLU A 268 29.39 29.10 -7.33
N ASP A 269 29.23 29.82 -8.45
CA ASP A 269 29.49 31.26 -8.50
C ASP A 269 28.54 32.03 -7.58
N ASN A 270 27.28 31.68 -7.54
CA ASN A 270 26.28 32.30 -6.68
C ASN A 270 26.59 32.04 -5.20
N ILE A 271 26.97 30.80 -4.86
CA ILE A 271 27.37 30.45 -3.50
C ILE A 271 28.61 31.23 -3.09
N ARG A 272 29.64 31.29 -3.93
CA ARG A 272 30.87 32.04 -3.66
C ARG A 272 30.58 33.51 -3.40
N GLN A 273 29.76 34.13 -4.23
CA GLN A 273 29.36 35.52 -4.07
C GLN A 273 28.60 35.74 -2.75
N ASN A 274 27.65 34.88 -2.44
CA ASN A 274 26.87 35.02 -1.20
C ASN A 274 27.70 34.80 0.04
N ILE A 275 28.59 33.81 0.07
CA ILE A 275 29.52 33.58 1.18
C ILE A 275 30.46 34.80 1.35
N SER A 276 31.02 35.29 0.26
CA SER A 276 31.89 36.47 0.30
C SER A 276 31.19 37.66 0.96
N THR A 277 30.01 38.01 0.48
CA THR A 277 29.21 39.11 1.03
C THR A 277 28.89 38.92 2.50
N LYS A 278 28.40 37.73 2.87
CA LYS A 278 28.01 37.46 4.26
C LYS A 278 29.19 37.32 5.21
N TYR A 279 30.33 36.81 4.75
CA TYR A 279 31.56 36.78 5.55
C TYR A 279 32.08 38.17 5.81
N GLU A 280 32.10 39.08 4.81
CA GLU A 280 32.47 40.48 5.00
C GLU A 280 31.52 41.19 5.97
N GLU A 281 30.22 40.99 5.86
CA GLU A 281 29.24 41.49 6.83
C GLU A 281 29.54 40.99 8.26
N PHE A 282 29.87 39.69 8.40
CA PHE A 282 30.15 39.06 9.68
C PHE A 282 31.40 39.63 10.34
N ILE A 283 32.54 39.67 9.63
CA ILE A 283 33.83 40.19 10.20
C ILE A 283 33.80 41.69 10.48
N ASN A 284 32.93 42.45 9.82
CA ASN A 284 32.70 43.86 10.05
C ASN A 284 31.59 44.14 11.08
N SER A 285 30.92 43.13 11.62
CA SER A 285 29.87 43.28 12.61
C SER A 285 30.40 43.69 13.99
N ASP A 286 29.57 44.38 14.78
CA ASP A 286 29.91 44.70 16.16
C ASP A 286 30.13 43.46 17.01
N PHE A 287 29.31 42.42 16.77
CA PHE A 287 29.46 41.13 17.43
C PHE A 287 30.85 40.52 17.23
N TYR A 288 31.37 40.51 16.00
CA TYR A 288 32.69 39.97 15.71
C TYR A 288 33.80 40.79 16.40
N ARG A 289 33.68 42.10 16.35
CA ARG A 289 34.62 43.01 17.00
C ARG A 289 34.68 42.87 18.52
N GLU A 290 33.54 42.62 19.14
CA GLU A 290 33.43 42.51 20.60
C GLU A 290 33.77 41.10 21.13
N ASN A 291 33.50 40.06 20.37
CA ASN A 291 33.54 38.70 20.87
C ASN A 291 34.58 37.78 20.19
N CYS A 292 35.16 38.18 19.03
CA CYS A 292 35.93 37.27 18.18
C CYS A 292 37.36 37.75 17.88
N MET A 293 37.82 38.81 18.52
CA MET A 293 39.13 39.44 18.23
C MET A 293 40.33 38.73 18.88
N ASP A 294 40.71 37.54 18.39
CA ASP A 294 42.03 36.95 18.63
C ASP A 294 42.98 37.04 17.41
N GLY A 295 42.78 38.00 16.54
CA GLY A 295 43.82 38.59 15.70
C GLY A 295 44.12 37.98 14.34
N ASN A 296 43.50 36.93 13.86
CA ASN A 296 43.75 36.42 12.51
C ASN A 296 42.45 36.25 11.71
N THR A 297 41.98 37.31 11.08
CA THR A 297 40.99 37.23 10.01
C THR A 297 41.65 36.63 8.78
N THR A 298 41.13 35.51 8.28
CA THR A 298 41.47 34.98 6.96
C THR A 298 40.93 35.95 5.90
N ASP A 299 41.72 36.27 4.88
CA ASP A 299 41.20 37.07 3.77
C ASP A 299 39.95 36.40 3.14
N THR A 300 39.03 37.22 2.67
CA THR A 300 37.72 36.76 2.17
C THR A 300 37.84 35.71 1.08
N ALA A 301 38.78 35.85 0.14
CA ALA A 301 38.92 34.89 -0.97
C ALA A 301 39.37 33.51 -0.47
N THR A 302 40.37 33.46 0.38
CA THR A 302 40.87 32.23 1.02
C THR A 302 39.77 31.59 1.89
N PHE A 303 39.01 32.40 2.62
CA PHE A 303 37.89 31.91 3.42
C PHE A 303 36.81 31.24 2.53
N VAL A 304 36.37 31.92 1.46
CA VAL A 304 35.37 31.42 0.52
C VAL A 304 35.83 30.10 -0.11
N ASP A 305 37.10 30.03 -0.56
CA ASP A 305 37.65 28.79 -1.15
C ASP A 305 37.62 27.61 -0.18
N ASN A 306 38.01 27.83 1.06
CA ASN A 306 38.00 26.82 2.10
C ASN A 306 36.56 26.42 2.48
N TYR A 307 35.66 27.37 2.59
CA TYR A 307 34.27 27.13 2.97
C TYR A 307 33.53 26.34 1.88
N VAL A 308 33.66 26.70 0.61
CA VAL A 308 33.10 25.96 -0.53
C VAL A 308 33.67 24.53 -0.61
N LYS A 309 34.98 24.37 -0.35
CA LYS A 309 35.62 23.07 -0.29
C LYS A 309 35.05 22.18 0.82
N ILE A 310 34.78 22.74 1.99
CA ILE A 310 34.12 22.05 3.10
C ILE A 310 32.71 21.70 2.73
N LEU A 311 31.93 22.60 2.15
CA LEU A 311 30.58 22.31 1.65
C LEU A 311 30.59 21.14 0.69
N ASN A 312 31.43 21.15 -0.33
CA ASN A 312 31.55 20.05 -1.31
C ASN A 312 31.97 18.72 -0.67
N GLN A 313 32.70 18.71 0.43
CA GLN A 313 33.10 17.51 1.14
C GLN A 313 32.01 16.97 2.10
N GLN A 314 31.34 17.87 2.80
CA GLN A 314 30.37 17.53 3.84
C GLN A 314 29.02 17.04 3.23
N TYR A 315 28.61 17.60 2.12
CA TYR A 315 27.30 17.29 1.51
C TYR A 315 27.17 15.90 0.90
N LYS A 316 28.25 15.19 0.69
CA LYS A 316 28.19 13.80 0.21
C LYS A 316 27.75 12.78 1.28
N GLN A 317 27.60 13.19 2.52
CA GLN A 317 27.43 12.28 3.66
C GLN A 317 26.06 12.33 4.36
N PHE A 318 25.18 13.26 3.99
CA PHE A 318 23.93 13.46 4.74
C PHE A 318 22.75 12.86 4.01
N PHE A 319 21.96 12.15 4.77
CA PHE A 319 20.53 11.92 4.67
C PHE A 319 20.09 10.49 4.78
N ARG A 320 19.04 10.30 5.60
CA ARG A 320 18.25 9.10 5.61
C ARG A 320 17.16 9.22 4.57
N SER A 321 17.12 8.28 3.62
CA SER A 321 15.91 7.99 2.94
C SER A 321 14.97 7.35 3.93
N THR A 322 13.76 7.82 3.99
CA THR A 322 12.69 7.02 4.53
C THR A 322 12.37 5.94 3.50
N ASP A 323 12.07 4.77 3.97
CA ASP A 323 11.78 3.58 3.18
C ASP A 323 10.29 3.49 2.82
N PHE A 324 9.67 4.62 2.50
CA PHE A 324 8.32 4.64 1.98
C PHE A 324 8.28 5.15 0.54
N TYR A 325 7.22 4.81 -0.14
CA TYR A 325 6.92 5.26 -1.49
C TYR A 325 5.65 6.11 -1.45
N TYR A 326 5.53 7.02 -2.40
CA TYR A 326 4.35 7.86 -2.53
C TYR A 326 3.98 8.11 -3.98
N TYR A 327 2.70 8.40 -4.18
CA TYR A 327 2.18 9.08 -5.36
C TYR A 327 1.19 10.13 -4.89
N ASN A 328 1.19 11.29 -5.52
CA ASN A 328 0.32 12.40 -5.14
C ASN A 328 -0.02 13.24 -6.36
N ASP A 329 -1.32 13.36 -6.63
CA ASP A 329 -1.86 14.25 -7.66
C ASP A 329 -3.11 14.99 -7.14
N ASP A 330 -3.86 15.63 -8.03
CA ASP A 330 -5.06 16.37 -7.64
C ASP A 330 -6.22 15.46 -7.22
N ASN A 331 -6.20 14.18 -7.56
CA ASN A 331 -7.28 13.23 -7.32
C ASN A 331 -7.05 12.30 -6.14
N VAL A 332 -5.79 11.91 -5.88
CA VAL A 332 -5.47 10.94 -4.84
C VAL A 332 -4.14 11.24 -4.15
N LYS A 333 -4.03 10.79 -2.90
CA LYS A 333 -2.77 10.59 -2.17
C LYS A 333 -2.57 9.10 -2.01
N VAL A 334 -1.37 8.61 -2.31
CA VAL A 334 -0.99 7.21 -2.13
C VAL A 334 0.28 7.13 -1.29
N PHE A 335 0.21 6.34 -0.24
CA PHE A 335 1.33 6.00 0.65
C PHE A 335 1.58 4.51 0.55
N ALA A 336 2.83 4.10 0.38
CA ALA A 336 3.20 2.69 0.42
C ALA A 336 4.48 2.46 1.22
N LYS A 337 4.51 1.35 1.98
CA LYS A 337 5.63 0.97 2.84
C LYS A 337 5.80 -0.54 2.85
N ASP A 338 7.06 -0.97 2.77
CA ASP A 338 7.39 -2.39 2.72
C ASP A 338 7.52 -2.97 4.13
N LEU A 339 6.99 -4.17 4.31
CA LEU A 339 7.25 -5.03 5.45
C LEU A 339 8.58 -5.79 5.23
N LYS A 340 9.21 -6.26 6.30
CA LYS A 340 10.40 -7.11 6.21
C LYS A 340 10.09 -8.36 5.41
N GLU A 341 11.08 -8.88 4.72
CA GLU A 341 10.97 -10.15 4.02
C GLU A 341 10.98 -11.32 5.02
N TYR A 342 10.03 -12.23 4.85
CA TYR A 342 9.92 -13.48 5.58
C TYR A 342 9.76 -14.63 4.58
N ASP A 343 10.67 -15.60 4.63
CA ASP A 343 10.65 -16.80 3.79
C ASP A 343 10.48 -16.53 2.29
N GLY A 344 11.15 -15.50 1.79
CA GLY A 344 11.11 -15.09 0.38
C GLY A 344 9.85 -14.33 -0.03
N THR A 345 9.01 -13.95 0.94
CA THR A 345 7.81 -13.12 0.72
C THR A 345 8.02 -11.73 1.30
N THR A 346 7.89 -10.73 0.46
CA THR A 346 7.91 -9.31 0.86
C THR A 346 6.51 -8.73 0.65
N LEU A 347 5.84 -8.36 1.73
CA LEU A 347 4.57 -7.67 1.64
C LEU A 347 4.75 -6.15 1.63
N GLN A 348 3.84 -5.47 0.94
CA GLN A 348 3.78 -4.02 0.86
C GLN A 348 2.38 -3.55 1.24
N TYR A 349 2.31 -2.63 2.19
CA TYR A 349 1.11 -1.86 2.47
C TYR A 349 0.97 -0.71 1.48
N VAL A 350 -0.22 -0.50 0.93
CA VAL A 350 -0.54 0.61 0.03
C VAL A 350 -1.85 1.23 0.49
N GLY A 351 -1.80 2.43 1.03
CA GLY A 351 -2.97 3.25 1.36
C GLY A 351 -3.30 4.21 0.22
N ILE A 352 -4.57 4.36 -0.11
CA ILE A 352 -5.08 5.21 -1.20
C ILE A 352 -6.20 6.08 -0.66
N MET A 353 -5.98 7.40 -0.59
CA MET A 353 -6.95 8.38 -0.13
C MET A 353 -7.41 9.27 -1.30
N PRO A 354 -8.69 9.21 -1.70
CA PRO A 354 -9.23 10.13 -2.70
C PRO A 354 -9.33 11.55 -2.13
N ARG A 355 -9.25 12.57 -3.03
CA ARG A 355 -9.26 13.98 -2.64
C ARG A 355 -10.57 14.71 -2.96
N ASN A 356 -11.06 14.49 -4.17
CA ASN A 356 -12.17 15.29 -4.72
C ASN A 356 -13.53 14.58 -4.67
N VAL A 357 -13.53 13.35 -4.24
CA VAL A 357 -14.72 12.50 -4.07
C VAL A 357 -14.66 11.78 -2.73
N SER A 358 -15.79 11.37 -2.19
CA SER A 358 -15.82 10.54 -0.99
C SER A 358 -15.27 9.15 -1.28
N LEU A 359 -14.75 8.47 -0.25
CA LEU A 359 -14.18 7.12 -0.43
C LEU A 359 -15.20 6.14 -1.00
N ASP A 360 -16.46 6.19 -0.56
CA ASP A 360 -17.52 5.30 -1.04
C ASP A 360 -17.84 5.52 -2.52
N GLU A 361 -17.77 6.75 -3.01
CA GLU A 361 -17.92 7.04 -4.44
C GLU A 361 -16.70 6.58 -5.24
N TYR A 362 -15.51 6.77 -4.70
CA TYR A 362 -14.26 6.31 -5.30
C TYR A 362 -14.25 4.78 -5.47
N ILE A 363 -14.61 4.04 -4.41
CA ILE A 363 -14.65 2.57 -4.42
C ILE A 363 -15.63 2.02 -5.44
N LYS A 364 -16.79 2.64 -5.65
CA LYS A 364 -17.78 2.19 -6.65
C LYS A 364 -17.24 2.11 -8.07
N ASN A 365 -16.25 2.94 -8.39
CA ASN A 365 -15.79 3.14 -9.76
C ASN A 365 -14.38 2.64 -10.01
N ILE A 366 -13.60 2.36 -8.94
CA ILE A 366 -12.20 1.94 -9.07
C ILE A 366 -12.11 0.52 -9.64
N LYS A 367 -11.11 0.31 -10.49
CA LYS A 367 -10.75 -1.01 -11.05
C LYS A 367 -9.34 -1.39 -10.61
N SER A 368 -9.04 -2.67 -10.71
CA SER A 368 -7.68 -3.18 -10.47
C SER A 368 -6.63 -2.51 -11.38
N SER A 369 -7.01 -2.18 -12.62
CA SER A 369 -6.16 -1.42 -13.55
C SER A 369 -5.77 -0.04 -13.00
N ASP A 370 -6.70 0.66 -12.33
CA ASP A 370 -6.45 1.98 -11.76
C ASP A 370 -5.51 1.87 -10.56
N VAL A 371 -5.75 0.91 -9.67
CA VAL A 371 -4.86 0.63 -8.53
C VAL A 371 -3.48 0.22 -9.01
N ASN A 372 -3.37 -0.65 -10.02
CA ASN A 372 -2.08 -1.03 -10.61
C ASN A 372 -1.37 0.19 -11.23
N ALA A 373 -2.09 1.10 -11.88
CA ALA A 373 -1.52 2.34 -12.40
C ALA A 373 -0.95 3.22 -11.27
N LEU A 374 -1.67 3.37 -10.15
CA LEU A 374 -1.17 4.09 -8.97
C LEU A 374 0.09 3.44 -8.39
N ILE A 375 0.09 2.11 -8.24
CA ILE A 375 1.24 1.35 -7.72
C ILE A 375 2.47 1.50 -8.63
N ASN A 376 2.29 1.45 -9.94
CA ASN A 376 3.37 1.60 -10.92
C ASN A 376 3.96 3.03 -10.95
N ASN A 377 3.21 4.01 -10.48
CA ASN A 377 3.66 5.39 -10.35
C ASN A 377 4.23 5.74 -8.96
N LEU A 378 4.24 4.78 -8.03
CA LEU A 378 4.88 4.97 -6.73
C LEU A 378 6.37 5.23 -6.89
N LYS A 379 6.87 6.21 -6.16
CA LYS A 379 8.28 6.57 -6.14
C LYS A 379 8.74 6.89 -4.72
N PRO A 380 10.00 6.60 -4.38
CA PRO A 380 10.61 7.13 -3.16
C PRO A 380 10.86 8.63 -3.33
N VAL A 381 11.21 9.30 -2.26
CA VAL A 381 11.80 10.65 -2.35
C VAL A 381 13.25 10.49 -2.79
N GLU A 382 13.51 10.76 -4.07
CA GLU A 382 14.79 10.48 -4.70
C GLU A 382 15.74 11.68 -4.71
N TYR A 383 17.03 11.35 -4.74
CA TYR A 383 18.12 12.30 -4.90
C TYR A 383 18.05 13.10 -6.22
N ASP A 384 17.56 12.49 -7.29
CA ASP A 384 17.47 13.11 -8.62
C ASP A 384 16.50 14.30 -8.71
N SER A 385 15.63 14.47 -7.72
CA SER A 385 14.74 15.65 -7.62
C SER A 385 15.49 16.99 -7.51
N PHE A 386 16.80 16.95 -7.24
CA PHE A 386 17.67 18.15 -7.22
C PHE A 386 18.09 18.67 -8.58
N LYS A 387 17.99 17.90 -9.64
CA LYS A 387 18.35 18.34 -10.99
C LYS A 387 17.59 19.59 -11.44
N GLU A 388 16.44 19.84 -10.80
CA GLU A 388 15.59 21.00 -11.06
C GLU A 388 15.91 22.22 -10.16
N GLY A 389 16.94 22.14 -9.31
CA GLY A 389 17.27 23.21 -8.38
C GLY A 389 16.30 23.36 -7.21
N VAL A 390 15.47 22.36 -6.94
CA VAL A 390 14.44 22.36 -5.89
C VAL A 390 14.57 21.09 -5.05
N ILE A 391 14.49 21.22 -3.72
CA ILE A 391 14.40 20.07 -2.82
C ILE A 391 12.95 19.61 -2.71
N THR A 392 12.72 18.31 -2.82
CA THR A 392 11.39 17.74 -2.54
C THR A 392 11.32 17.27 -1.09
N GLU A 393 10.35 17.81 -0.36
CA GLU A 393 9.94 17.34 0.96
C GLU A 393 8.57 16.71 0.87
N VAL A 394 8.46 15.45 1.34
CA VAL A 394 7.18 14.80 1.54
C VAL A 394 6.92 14.72 3.03
N TYR A 395 5.82 15.25 3.48
CA TYR A 395 5.43 15.27 4.89
C TYR A 395 3.96 14.86 5.02
N GLY A 396 3.58 14.36 6.19
CA GLY A 396 2.19 14.00 6.43
C GLY A 396 2.00 13.17 7.69
N SER A 397 0.83 12.60 7.80
CA SER A 397 0.43 11.73 8.91
C SER A 397 -0.48 10.62 8.41
N ILE A 398 -0.25 9.41 8.89
CA ILE A 398 -1.10 8.25 8.60
C ILE A 398 -1.79 7.83 9.91
N PRO A 399 -3.12 7.70 9.94
CA PRO A 399 -3.85 7.30 11.14
C PRO A 399 -3.46 5.89 11.61
N LEU A 400 -3.40 5.70 12.92
CA LEU A 400 -3.34 4.37 13.54
C LEU A 400 -4.74 3.76 13.55
N PHE A 401 -4.82 2.46 13.33
CA PHE A 401 -6.07 1.73 13.42
C PHE A 401 -5.87 0.29 13.86
N LYS A 402 -6.90 -0.24 14.52
CA LYS A 402 -7.00 -1.63 14.93
C LYS A 402 -8.46 -2.03 14.94
N PHE A 403 -8.80 -3.06 14.18
CA PHE A 403 -10.16 -3.59 14.14
C PHE A 403 -10.19 -5.01 13.59
N ASP A 404 -11.29 -5.70 13.84
CA ASP A 404 -11.66 -6.95 13.20
C ASP A 404 -12.88 -6.73 12.31
N TYR A 405 -13.06 -7.62 11.33
CA TYR A 405 -14.17 -7.59 10.41
C TYR A 405 -14.58 -9.01 10.01
N GLU A 406 -15.88 -9.20 9.83
CA GLU A 406 -16.47 -10.48 9.42
C GLU A 406 -17.36 -10.28 8.20
N LEU A 407 -17.20 -11.17 7.19
CA LEU A 407 -18.03 -11.24 5.99
C LEU A 407 -18.86 -12.54 6.00
N ASN A 408 -20.13 -12.42 5.64
CA ASN A 408 -20.95 -13.57 5.26
C ASN A 408 -20.85 -13.81 3.75
N LEU A 409 -20.02 -14.76 3.36
CA LEU A 409 -19.67 -15.00 1.96
C LEU A 409 -20.80 -15.63 1.14
N ILE A 410 -21.80 -16.26 1.75
CA ILE A 410 -22.89 -16.93 0.99
C ILE A 410 -23.62 -15.93 0.09
N ASN A 411 -24.05 -14.80 0.66
CA ASN A 411 -24.75 -13.78 -0.10
C ASN A 411 -23.87 -13.13 -1.17
N ASP A 412 -22.61 -12.86 -0.83
CA ASP A 412 -21.69 -12.14 -1.68
C ASP A 412 -21.23 -12.98 -2.86
N LEU A 413 -20.89 -14.24 -2.61
CA LEU A 413 -20.54 -15.19 -3.65
C LEU A 413 -21.76 -15.55 -4.53
N SER A 414 -22.97 -15.56 -3.93
CA SER A 414 -24.21 -15.77 -4.72
C SER A 414 -24.46 -14.62 -5.70
N LYS A 415 -24.19 -13.37 -5.29
CA LYS A 415 -24.26 -12.20 -6.20
C LYS A 415 -23.18 -12.26 -7.29
N LEU A 416 -22.08 -12.98 -7.05
CA LEU A 416 -21.01 -13.22 -8.02
C LEU A 416 -21.32 -14.40 -8.97
N GLY A 417 -22.45 -15.08 -8.76
CA GLY A 417 -22.92 -16.20 -9.58
C GLY A 417 -22.60 -17.59 -9.04
N ILE A 418 -21.96 -17.70 -7.88
CA ILE A 418 -21.71 -18.97 -7.19
C ILE A 418 -22.94 -19.25 -6.30
N THR A 419 -23.91 -20.00 -6.79
CA THR A 419 -25.17 -20.23 -6.11
C THR A 419 -25.46 -21.72 -5.81
N ASN A 420 -25.10 -22.62 -6.74
CA ASN A 420 -25.48 -24.02 -6.64
C ASN A 420 -24.88 -24.70 -5.42
N VAL A 421 -23.66 -24.36 -5.04
CA VAL A 421 -22.96 -24.96 -3.89
C VAL A 421 -23.64 -24.70 -2.55
N PHE A 422 -24.51 -23.68 -2.47
CA PHE A 422 -25.30 -23.31 -1.30
C PHE A 422 -26.76 -23.86 -1.34
N ASP A 423 -27.15 -24.50 -2.41
CA ASP A 423 -28.51 -25.02 -2.62
C ASP A 423 -28.51 -26.54 -2.47
N GLU A 424 -29.21 -27.07 -1.45
CA GLU A 424 -29.33 -28.52 -1.16
C GLU A 424 -29.70 -29.37 -2.38
N LYS A 425 -30.51 -28.81 -3.30
CA LYS A 425 -31.04 -29.55 -4.45
C LYS A 425 -30.15 -29.46 -5.69
N LYS A 426 -29.25 -28.46 -5.74
CA LYS A 426 -28.41 -28.16 -6.90
C LYS A 426 -26.94 -28.43 -6.69
N ALA A 427 -26.51 -28.44 -5.43
CA ALA A 427 -25.10 -28.68 -5.10
C ALA A 427 -24.67 -30.05 -5.63
N ASP A 428 -23.55 -30.06 -6.35
CA ASP A 428 -22.86 -31.27 -6.76
C ASP A 428 -21.41 -31.21 -6.22
N LEU A 429 -21.25 -31.77 -5.03
CA LEU A 429 -19.97 -31.97 -4.35
C LEU A 429 -19.55 -33.45 -4.36
N SER A 430 -19.90 -34.17 -5.44
CA SER A 430 -19.65 -35.59 -5.59
C SER A 430 -18.16 -35.96 -5.68
N LYS A 431 -17.27 -35.02 -5.91
CA LYS A 431 -15.81 -35.23 -5.78
C LYS A 431 -15.29 -35.04 -4.37
N LEU A 432 -16.08 -34.41 -3.49
CA LEU A 432 -15.76 -34.27 -2.07
C LEU A 432 -16.30 -35.48 -1.29
N SER A 433 -17.58 -35.85 -1.51
CA SER A 433 -18.25 -36.87 -0.72
C SER A 433 -19.12 -37.80 -1.55
N SER A 434 -19.15 -39.08 -1.17
CA SER A 434 -20.07 -40.11 -1.73
C SER A 434 -21.42 -40.13 -1.04
N TYR A 435 -21.69 -39.26 -0.07
CA TYR A 435 -22.94 -39.23 0.69
C TYR A 435 -24.14 -38.87 -0.18
N LYS A 436 -25.29 -39.54 0.08
CA LYS A 436 -26.57 -39.28 -0.60
C LYS A 436 -27.66 -39.04 0.47
N PRO A 437 -28.50 -38.01 0.34
CA PRO A 437 -28.54 -36.97 -0.70
C PRO A 437 -27.26 -36.08 -0.68
N ASN A 438 -27.13 -35.19 -1.67
CA ASN A 438 -25.91 -34.39 -1.86
C ASN A 438 -25.59 -33.56 -0.62
N VAL A 439 -24.30 -33.39 -0.37
CA VAL A 439 -23.81 -32.39 0.60
C VAL A 439 -23.78 -31.00 -0.05
N TYR A 440 -23.95 -29.97 0.74
CA TYR A 440 -23.92 -28.58 0.31
C TYR A 440 -23.36 -27.66 1.42
N ILE A 441 -22.95 -26.44 1.09
CA ILE A 441 -22.41 -25.49 2.04
C ILE A 441 -23.52 -24.73 2.76
N THR A 442 -23.60 -24.86 4.07
CA THR A 442 -24.62 -24.23 4.92
C THR A 442 -24.15 -22.95 5.59
N ASP A 443 -22.84 -22.76 5.72
CA ASP A 443 -22.21 -21.57 6.31
C ASP A 443 -20.88 -21.29 5.59
N ALA A 444 -20.60 -20.00 5.33
CA ALA A 444 -19.36 -19.54 4.73
C ALA A 444 -19.01 -18.16 5.29
N ARG A 445 -18.10 -18.12 6.24
CA ARG A 445 -17.65 -16.91 6.91
C ARG A 445 -16.20 -16.66 6.66
N HIS A 446 -15.88 -15.37 6.54
CA HIS A 446 -14.51 -14.90 6.49
C HIS A 446 -14.31 -13.86 7.60
N LYS A 447 -13.35 -14.07 8.47
CA LYS A 447 -13.00 -13.15 9.54
C LYS A 447 -11.53 -12.77 9.42
N ALA A 448 -11.25 -11.48 9.57
CA ALA A 448 -9.91 -10.95 9.52
C ALA A 448 -9.70 -9.92 10.64
N ASN A 449 -8.46 -9.78 11.09
CA ASN A 449 -8.05 -8.80 12.10
C ASN A 449 -6.81 -8.06 11.61
N ILE A 450 -6.72 -6.76 11.92
CA ILE A 450 -5.58 -5.93 11.56
C ILE A 450 -5.28 -4.92 12.66
N GLU A 451 -4.00 -4.68 12.88
CA GLU A 451 -3.47 -3.58 13.68
C GLU A 451 -2.35 -2.90 12.89
N PHE A 452 -2.54 -1.64 12.52
CA PHE A 452 -1.52 -0.80 11.88
C PHE A 452 -0.83 0.03 12.94
N SER A 453 0.47 -0.18 13.12
CA SER A 453 1.28 0.40 14.19
C SER A 453 2.60 1.00 13.70
N ASN A 454 3.32 1.68 14.59
CA ASN A 454 4.65 2.23 14.33
C ASN A 454 5.68 1.17 13.92
N SER A 455 5.60 -0.02 14.50
CA SER A 455 6.59 -1.09 14.31
C SER A 455 6.27 -2.02 13.14
N GLY A 456 5.02 -2.11 12.76
CA GLY A 456 4.59 -3.04 11.72
C GLY A 456 3.07 -3.16 11.62
N ILE A 457 2.69 -4.20 10.92
CA ILE A 457 1.31 -4.70 10.92
C ILE A 457 1.26 -5.80 11.98
N LYS A 458 0.59 -5.50 13.07
CA LYS A 458 0.60 -6.19 14.34
C LYS A 458 2.00 -6.51 14.86
N ALA A 459 2.67 -5.58 15.49
CA ALA A 459 3.86 -5.83 16.29
C ALA A 459 3.90 -4.86 17.48
N ALA A 460 4.26 -5.35 18.64
CA ALA A 460 4.46 -4.55 19.84
C ALA A 460 5.90 -4.71 20.31
N ALA A 461 6.76 -3.69 20.11
CA ALA A 461 8.00 -3.51 20.87
C ALA A 461 8.53 -2.09 20.78
N ALA A 462 8.92 -1.54 21.93
CA ALA A 462 9.46 -0.19 22.08
C ALA A 462 10.96 -0.22 22.33
N THR A 463 11.70 0.69 21.71
CA THR A 463 13.09 0.99 22.10
C THR A 463 13.34 2.49 22.07
N SER A 464 13.83 3.04 23.18
CA SER A 464 14.10 4.47 23.35
C SER A 464 15.60 4.74 23.27
N LEU A 465 15.98 5.86 22.62
CA LEU A 465 17.31 6.44 22.65
C LEU A 465 17.22 7.94 22.89
N SER A 466 17.91 8.42 23.93
CA SER A 466 17.99 9.83 24.28
C SER A 466 19.41 10.37 24.03
N GLY A 467 19.53 11.55 23.44
CA GLY A 467 20.77 12.28 23.31
C GLY A 467 20.55 13.78 23.51
N GLY A 468 21.33 14.39 24.37
CA GLY A 468 21.27 15.82 24.66
C GLY A 468 22.39 16.59 23.97
N ALA A 469 22.13 17.85 23.60
CA ALA A 469 23.11 18.77 23.06
C ALA A 469 23.14 20.06 23.85
N GLY A 470 24.34 20.56 24.11
CA GLY A 470 24.59 21.85 24.76
C GLY A 470 24.96 22.93 23.73
N ALA A 471 24.42 24.11 23.92
CA ALA A 471 24.72 25.28 23.09
C ALA A 471 25.78 26.16 23.74
N GLY A 472 26.82 26.46 22.99
CA GLY A 472 27.79 27.53 23.31
C GLY A 472 27.97 28.41 22.09
N GLY A 473 27.79 29.71 22.23
CA GLY A 473 28.02 30.66 21.16
C GLY A 473 29.51 30.65 20.78
N SER A 474 29.82 30.25 19.57
CA SER A 474 31.18 30.22 19.04
C SER A 474 31.31 31.28 17.95
N CYS A 475 32.52 31.89 17.86
CA CYS A 475 32.90 32.82 16.80
C CYS A 475 33.08 32.10 15.45
N VAL A 476 32.15 31.25 15.09
CA VAL A 476 32.16 30.53 13.85
C VAL A 476 31.17 31.19 12.88
N PHE A 477 31.67 31.50 11.69
CA PHE A 477 30.81 31.96 10.62
C PHE A 477 29.81 30.85 10.25
N ASP A 478 28.52 31.15 10.39
CA ASP A 478 27.43 30.29 10.03
C ASP A 478 26.59 30.98 8.95
N TYR A 479 26.69 30.50 7.73
CA TYR A 479 25.90 31.03 6.63
C TYR A 479 24.82 30.03 6.22
N ARG A 480 23.61 30.50 6.20
CA ARG A 480 22.44 29.72 5.87
C ARG A 480 21.95 30.05 4.46
N TYR A 481 21.74 28.99 3.67
CA TYR A 481 21.30 29.12 2.28
C TYR A 481 19.79 29.00 2.17
N ASP A 482 19.17 29.88 1.35
CA ASP A 482 17.78 29.74 0.96
C ASP A 482 17.69 28.74 -0.21
N VAL A 483 17.28 27.51 0.07
CA VAL A 483 17.05 26.50 -0.97
C VAL A 483 15.55 26.40 -1.26
N PRO A 484 15.13 26.50 -2.53
CA PRO A 484 13.73 26.27 -2.89
C PRO A 484 13.28 24.88 -2.48
N VAL A 485 12.13 24.78 -1.83
CA VAL A 485 11.56 23.51 -1.35
C VAL A 485 10.18 23.30 -1.95
N LYS A 486 10.01 22.17 -2.64
CA LYS A 486 8.71 21.69 -3.08
C LYS A 486 8.13 20.79 -1.99
N LYS A 487 7.11 21.29 -1.29
CA LYS A 487 6.42 20.53 -0.25
C LYS A 487 5.30 19.69 -0.85
N ILE A 488 5.25 18.41 -0.50
CA ILE A 488 4.21 17.46 -0.88
C ILE A 488 3.53 16.97 0.39
N ASP A 489 2.27 17.33 0.55
CA ASP A 489 1.45 16.91 1.68
C ASP A 489 0.86 15.51 1.43
N LEU A 490 1.27 14.56 2.27
CA LEU A 490 0.81 13.17 2.29
C LEU A 490 -0.05 12.86 3.54
N THR A 491 -0.69 13.86 4.12
CA THR A 491 -1.59 13.66 5.27
C THR A 491 -2.84 12.92 4.86
N PHE A 492 -3.12 11.80 5.52
CA PHE A 492 -4.33 10.99 5.37
C PHE A 492 -5.36 11.45 6.41
N ASP A 493 -6.05 12.53 6.10
CA ASP A 493 -7.00 13.22 6.97
C ASP A 493 -8.48 12.91 6.67
N ASN A 494 -8.73 12.02 5.73
CA ASN A 494 -10.06 11.57 5.32
C ASN A 494 -10.09 10.05 5.17
N PRO A 495 -11.29 9.42 5.11
CA PRO A 495 -11.43 8.00 4.87
C PRO A 495 -10.67 7.54 3.63
N TYR A 496 -10.04 6.38 3.73
CA TYR A 496 -9.20 5.83 2.66
C TYR A 496 -9.28 4.31 2.61
N MET A 497 -8.93 3.74 1.46
CA MET A 497 -8.76 2.31 1.29
C MET A 497 -7.29 1.91 1.39
N PHE A 498 -7.05 0.64 1.71
CA PHE A 498 -5.71 0.07 1.67
C PHE A 498 -5.71 -1.34 1.11
N ILE A 499 -4.57 -1.74 0.59
CA ILE A 499 -4.26 -3.13 0.26
C ILE A 499 -2.92 -3.53 0.90
N ILE A 500 -2.79 -4.81 1.25
CA ILE A 500 -1.52 -5.44 1.58
C ILE A 500 -1.28 -6.50 0.52
N ARG A 501 -0.19 -6.39 -0.23
CA ARG A 501 0.10 -7.24 -1.37
C ARG A 501 1.49 -7.85 -1.31
N ASP A 502 1.69 -9.01 -1.92
CA ASP A 502 3.02 -9.49 -2.27
C ASP A 502 3.65 -8.54 -3.30
N LYS A 503 4.76 -7.92 -2.95
CA LYS A 503 5.43 -6.92 -3.80
C LYS A 503 5.93 -7.50 -5.12
N ASN A 504 6.30 -8.79 -5.13
CA ASN A 504 6.90 -9.46 -6.27
C ASN A 504 5.85 -9.93 -7.29
N THR A 505 4.74 -10.48 -6.82
CA THR A 505 3.69 -11.04 -7.68
C THR A 505 2.54 -10.06 -7.91
N GLY A 506 2.29 -9.16 -6.96
CA GLY A 506 1.12 -8.29 -6.93
C GLY A 506 -0.10 -8.95 -6.27
N GLU A 507 -0.03 -10.21 -5.86
CA GLU A 507 -1.15 -10.92 -5.23
C GLU A 507 -1.58 -10.23 -3.94
N VAL A 508 -2.88 -10.00 -3.80
CA VAL A 508 -3.46 -9.24 -2.69
C VAL A 508 -3.78 -10.17 -1.53
N TRP A 509 -3.14 -9.89 -0.39
CA TRP A 509 -3.33 -10.62 0.86
C TRP A 509 -4.49 -10.07 1.66
N PHE A 510 -4.55 -8.74 1.78
CA PHE A 510 -5.63 -8.05 2.48
C PHE A 510 -6.07 -6.80 1.73
N THR A 511 -7.36 -6.51 1.83
CA THR A 511 -7.99 -5.29 1.33
C THR A 511 -8.90 -4.74 2.42
N GLY A 512 -8.92 -3.41 2.58
CA GLY A 512 -9.77 -2.80 3.61
C GLY A 512 -9.98 -1.31 3.44
N THR A 513 -10.77 -0.76 4.34
CA THR A 513 -11.07 0.67 4.45
C THR A 513 -10.88 1.15 5.88
N VAL A 514 -10.50 2.41 6.02
CA VAL A 514 -10.37 3.10 7.31
C VAL A 514 -11.30 4.31 7.28
N TYR A 515 -12.38 4.21 8.05
CA TYR A 515 -13.33 5.30 8.32
C TYR A 515 -13.24 5.76 9.76
N GLU A 516 -12.89 4.85 10.67
CA GLU A 516 -12.83 5.06 12.11
C GLU A 516 -11.46 4.60 12.64
N PRO A 517 -10.44 5.48 12.58
CA PRO A 517 -9.13 5.21 13.19
C PRO A 517 -9.19 5.23 14.72
N GLU A 518 -8.07 4.92 15.37
CA GLU A 518 -7.95 5.01 16.83
C GLU A 518 -8.09 6.45 17.33
N LEU A 519 -9.00 6.67 18.29
CA LEU A 519 -9.21 7.98 18.90
C LEU A 519 -7.97 8.44 19.68
N TYR A 520 -7.66 9.72 19.54
CA TYR A 520 -6.63 10.34 20.36
C TYR A 520 -7.19 10.59 21.77
N SER A 521 -6.62 9.95 22.77
CA SER A 521 -6.87 10.24 24.19
C SER A 521 -5.69 11.02 24.75
N GLU A 522 -5.98 12.18 25.36
CA GLU A 522 -4.98 12.99 26.08
C GLU A 522 -4.35 12.24 27.24
#